data_7b2ee96d9bc204e767f3c8e9f0335990
#
_entry.id   7b2ee96d9bc204e767f3c8e9f0335990
#
_cell.length_a   1.000
_cell.length_b   1.000
_cell.length_c   1.000
_cell.angle_alpha   90.00
_cell.angle_beta   90.00
_cell.angle_gamma   90.00
#
_symmetry.space_group_name_H-M   'P 1'
#
loop_
_entity.id
_entity.type
_entity.pdbx_description
1 polymer ?
#
loop_
_entity_poly.entity_id
_entity_poly.type
_entity_poly.pdbx_seq_one_letter_code
_entity_poly.pdbx_strand_id
1 'polypeptide(L)'
;MRTIRYYIDMRAREQPDKVFMIAPEPGLSLTYSQLREDSIQFGKHLLKRGLNKGDKISYMLSNGYQTTKIFLGAMYSGFVIAPLNLLAQPSQLEYVLEHSDTRLVFFTEDQRERLEKACRALAREIELIEIDNDAPSIFPKDGNLSALRLPEVAEEDDTLLLYTSGTTGVPKGAILSHKNMVSGGLYTAMAHELKPEDRALCSLPLYHINGEVVTAISPLVSGGSVVMPHKFSTSNFWELLSEYRCTWFSVVPTIISYLANGTEIEGKDFHLEQLRFGRSASAPLPPALQKAFEEKFKIGIVETMGLTETAAPVFSNPLDTSKRKCGSPGQAVGNEAKIVDRNGKEALRGTQGEIMIRGDNVMKGYYKAPDQTVKAVEPDGWFHTGDLGLMDKDGFVYVTGRLKELIIKGGENIAPKEIDEVCYKHPAILQAAAVGIPDEKYGEEIMLCCTLKPGHSLTEDELRIHCELHLGKFKTPKVIKFLADLPKGPSGKIQRLKLKEIVKE
;
A
#
# COMPACT_ATOMS: atom_id res chain seq x y z
N MET A 1 0.90 15.25 -21.29
CA MET A 1 0.89 15.86 -19.94
C MET A 1 0.48 14.81 -18.91
N ARG A 2 1.24 14.67 -17.83
CA ARG A 2 1.00 13.61 -16.82
C ARG A 2 0.45 14.19 -15.51
N THR A 3 -0.74 14.79 -15.56
CA THR A 3 -1.42 15.28 -14.36
C THR A 3 -2.72 14.51 -14.14
N ILE A 4 -3.17 14.40 -12.89
CA ILE A 4 -4.46 13.77 -12.55
C ILE A 4 -5.60 14.55 -13.22
N ARG A 5 -5.53 15.90 -13.27
CA ARG A 5 -6.49 16.73 -13.99
C ARG A 5 -6.59 16.36 -15.45
N TYR A 6 -5.44 16.21 -16.14
CA TYR A 6 -5.43 15.83 -17.56
C TYR A 6 -6.20 14.53 -17.81
N TYR A 7 -5.98 13.49 -16.99
CA TYR A 7 -6.66 12.21 -17.16
C TYR A 7 -8.15 12.30 -16.85
N ILE A 8 -8.56 13.02 -15.80
CA ILE A 8 -9.98 13.23 -15.49
C ILE A 8 -10.66 13.97 -16.65
N ASP A 9 -10.08 15.08 -17.14
CA ASP A 9 -10.64 15.85 -18.26
C ASP A 9 -10.69 15.05 -19.57
N MET A 10 -9.66 14.26 -19.85
CA MET A 10 -9.59 13.40 -21.02
C MET A 10 -10.69 12.33 -20.97
N ARG A 11 -10.82 11.62 -19.83
CA ARG A 11 -11.84 10.57 -19.68
C ARG A 11 -13.26 11.11 -19.70
N ALA A 12 -13.48 12.27 -19.04
CA ALA A 12 -14.79 12.95 -19.08
C ALA A 12 -15.18 13.38 -20.51
N ARG A 13 -14.23 13.67 -21.38
CA ARG A 13 -14.48 13.99 -22.79
C ARG A 13 -14.71 12.74 -23.64
N GLU A 14 -13.87 11.70 -23.44
CA GLU A 14 -13.90 10.49 -24.29
C GLU A 14 -15.04 9.53 -23.94
N GLN A 15 -15.39 9.44 -22.67
CA GLN A 15 -16.40 8.49 -22.14
C GLN A 15 -17.17 9.08 -20.95
N PRO A 16 -17.92 10.20 -21.15
CA PRO A 16 -18.54 11.00 -20.09
C PRO A 16 -19.47 10.20 -19.18
N ASP A 17 -20.27 9.33 -19.75
CA ASP A 17 -21.33 8.59 -19.07
C ASP A 17 -20.84 7.27 -18.44
N LYS A 18 -19.58 6.91 -18.71
CA LYS A 18 -19.01 5.69 -18.13
C LYS A 18 -18.82 5.85 -16.64
N VAL A 19 -19.30 4.85 -15.89
CA VAL A 19 -19.09 4.77 -14.45
C VAL A 19 -17.60 4.52 -14.18
N PHE A 20 -16.96 5.47 -13.48
CA PHE A 20 -15.59 5.35 -12.98
C PHE A 20 -15.55 4.64 -11.63
N MET A 21 -16.48 4.98 -10.72
CA MET A 21 -16.46 4.45 -9.36
C MET A 21 -17.87 4.04 -8.92
N ILE A 22 -17.93 2.91 -8.19
CA ILE A 22 -19.12 2.41 -7.51
C ILE A 22 -18.80 2.32 -6.02
N ALA A 23 -19.63 2.92 -5.18
CA ALA A 23 -19.61 2.79 -3.72
C ALA A 23 -20.77 1.88 -3.29
N PRO A 24 -20.47 0.65 -2.85
CA PRO A 24 -21.51 -0.35 -2.57
C PRO A 24 -22.47 0.04 -1.45
N GLU A 25 -21.92 0.57 -0.34
CA GLU A 25 -22.69 0.84 0.87
C GLU A 25 -23.83 1.86 0.65
N PRO A 26 -23.59 3.05 0.04
CA PRO A 26 -24.66 3.98 -0.29
C PRO A 26 -25.39 3.61 -1.60
N GLY A 27 -24.94 2.62 -2.35
CA GLY A 27 -25.48 2.30 -3.68
C GLY A 27 -25.25 3.40 -4.72
N LEU A 28 -24.22 4.25 -4.53
CA LEU A 28 -23.92 5.37 -5.41
C LEU A 28 -22.86 5.00 -6.46
N SER A 29 -22.98 5.62 -7.62
CA SER A 29 -21.96 5.55 -8.66
C SER A 29 -21.57 6.96 -9.14
N LEU A 30 -20.36 7.07 -9.67
CA LEU A 30 -19.77 8.31 -10.17
C LEU A 30 -19.27 8.10 -11.59
N THR A 31 -19.84 8.81 -12.56
CA THR A 31 -19.33 8.79 -13.93
C THR A 31 -18.10 9.68 -14.09
N TYR A 32 -17.35 9.53 -15.19
CA TYR A 32 -16.22 10.40 -15.47
C TYR A 32 -16.61 11.88 -15.61
N SER A 33 -17.77 12.17 -16.20
CA SER A 33 -18.30 13.54 -16.30
C SER A 33 -18.61 14.12 -14.93
N GLN A 34 -19.29 13.33 -14.08
CA GLN A 34 -19.59 13.75 -12.70
C GLN A 34 -18.31 13.93 -11.86
N LEU A 35 -17.31 13.02 -11.99
CA LEU A 35 -16.04 13.16 -11.31
C LEU A 35 -15.34 14.48 -11.65
N ARG A 36 -15.33 14.84 -12.94
CA ARG A 36 -14.75 16.12 -13.39
C ARG A 36 -15.51 17.30 -12.81
N GLU A 37 -16.81 17.29 -12.90
CA GLU A 37 -17.67 18.37 -12.42
C GLU A 37 -17.55 18.58 -10.91
N ASP A 38 -17.63 17.50 -10.16
CA ASP A 38 -17.47 17.49 -8.70
C ASP A 38 -16.07 17.95 -8.28
N SER A 39 -15.02 17.55 -9.02
CA SER A 39 -13.66 18.00 -8.76
C SER A 39 -13.49 19.52 -8.94
N ILE A 40 -14.13 20.09 -9.98
CA ILE A 40 -14.13 21.54 -10.22
C ILE A 40 -14.85 22.26 -9.07
N GLN A 41 -16.04 21.78 -8.68
CA GLN A 41 -16.80 22.40 -7.59
C GLN A 41 -16.06 22.28 -6.25
N PHE A 42 -15.49 21.11 -5.94
CA PHE A 42 -14.69 20.88 -4.76
C PHE A 42 -13.53 21.89 -4.66
N GLY A 43 -12.74 22.03 -5.72
CA GLY A 43 -11.64 22.98 -5.74
C GLY A 43 -12.08 24.43 -5.55
N LYS A 44 -13.18 24.85 -6.18
CA LYS A 44 -13.74 26.19 -6.01
C LYS A 44 -14.21 26.45 -4.57
N HIS A 45 -14.80 25.46 -3.91
CA HIS A 45 -15.18 25.57 -2.51
C HIS A 45 -13.96 25.76 -1.60
N LEU A 46 -12.86 25.07 -1.89
CA LEU A 46 -11.61 25.25 -1.14
C LEU A 46 -10.96 26.63 -1.38
N LEU A 47 -10.93 27.11 -2.63
CA LEU A 47 -10.49 28.47 -2.95
C LEU A 47 -11.31 29.54 -2.24
N LYS A 48 -12.65 29.37 -2.18
CA LYS A 48 -13.56 30.27 -1.44
C LYS A 48 -13.23 30.33 0.06
N ARG A 49 -12.68 29.24 0.63
CA ARG A 49 -12.20 29.17 2.02
C ARG A 49 -10.80 29.78 2.21
N GLY A 50 -10.20 30.35 1.16
CA GLY A 50 -8.88 30.96 1.24
C GLY A 50 -7.71 29.98 1.17
N LEU A 51 -7.96 28.73 0.73
CA LEU A 51 -6.86 27.83 0.40
C LEU A 51 -6.28 28.20 -0.96
N ASN A 52 -4.99 27.94 -1.14
CA ASN A 52 -4.24 28.21 -2.37
C ASN A 52 -3.63 26.94 -2.94
N LYS A 53 -3.20 27.00 -4.20
CA LYS A 53 -2.44 25.92 -4.83
C LYS A 53 -1.28 25.49 -3.94
N GLY A 54 -1.11 24.19 -3.75
CA GLY A 54 -0.05 23.60 -2.92
C GLY A 54 -0.36 23.53 -1.42
N ASP A 55 -1.46 24.15 -0.96
CA ASP A 55 -1.92 23.94 0.43
C ASP A 55 -2.27 22.47 0.65
N LYS A 56 -1.93 21.97 1.85
CA LYS A 56 -2.18 20.58 2.23
C LYS A 56 -3.56 20.48 2.87
N ILE A 57 -4.32 19.51 2.39
CA ILE A 57 -5.57 19.10 2.99
C ILE A 57 -5.51 17.61 3.33
N SER A 58 -6.18 17.24 4.39
CA SER A 58 -6.19 15.86 4.87
C SER A 58 -7.59 15.30 4.91
N TYR A 59 -7.69 14.00 4.98
CA TYR A 59 -8.91 13.31 5.40
C TYR A 59 -8.59 12.20 6.40
N MET A 60 -9.53 11.98 7.32
CA MET A 60 -9.55 10.85 8.25
C MET A 60 -10.85 10.07 8.05
N LEU A 61 -10.89 9.32 6.94
CA LEU A 61 -12.08 8.66 6.40
C LEU A 61 -11.78 7.21 6.03
N SER A 62 -12.78 6.34 6.15
CA SER A 62 -12.74 5.04 5.46
C SER A 62 -12.77 5.24 3.94
N ASN A 63 -12.54 4.18 3.16
CA ASN A 63 -12.84 4.24 1.73
C ASN A 63 -14.31 4.61 1.51
N GLY A 64 -14.70 4.96 0.31
CA GLY A 64 -16.09 5.25 -0.01
C GLY A 64 -16.26 6.38 -1.02
N TYR A 65 -17.50 6.82 -1.16
CA TYR A 65 -17.91 7.76 -2.19
C TYR A 65 -17.21 9.12 -2.07
N GLN A 66 -17.31 9.76 -0.88
CA GLN A 66 -16.72 11.08 -0.71
C GLN A 66 -15.21 11.04 -0.55
N THR A 67 -14.66 10.00 0.09
CA THR A 67 -13.19 9.85 0.21
C THR A 67 -12.53 9.83 -1.16
N THR A 68 -13.11 9.10 -2.13
CA THR A 68 -12.58 9.05 -3.51
C THR A 68 -12.68 10.41 -4.20
N LYS A 69 -13.82 11.12 -4.01
CA LYS A 69 -14.02 12.46 -4.59
C LYS A 69 -13.06 13.49 -3.98
N ILE A 70 -12.83 13.45 -2.67
CA ILE A 70 -11.86 14.33 -1.99
C ILE A 70 -10.45 14.05 -2.50
N PHE A 71 -10.07 12.77 -2.54
CA PHE A 71 -8.73 12.34 -3.00
C PHE A 71 -8.42 12.84 -4.42
N LEU A 72 -9.29 12.56 -5.38
CA LEU A 72 -9.09 12.95 -6.77
C LEU A 72 -9.36 14.44 -7.00
N GLY A 73 -10.38 15.02 -6.34
CA GLY A 73 -10.75 16.42 -6.46
C GLY A 73 -9.68 17.37 -5.92
N ALA A 74 -8.99 17.00 -4.84
CA ALA A 74 -7.85 17.75 -4.31
C ALA A 74 -6.72 17.83 -5.33
N MET A 75 -6.30 16.69 -5.86
CA MET A 75 -5.27 16.60 -6.89
C MET A 75 -5.67 17.34 -8.16
N TYR A 76 -6.93 17.19 -8.61
CA TYR A 76 -7.47 17.90 -9.76
C TYR A 76 -7.34 19.42 -9.59
N SER A 77 -7.55 19.91 -8.39
CA SER A 77 -7.64 21.34 -8.08
C SER A 77 -6.30 21.99 -7.70
N GLY A 78 -5.20 21.20 -7.65
CA GLY A 78 -3.86 21.69 -7.36
C GLY A 78 -3.55 21.79 -5.86
N PHE A 79 -4.31 21.09 -5.02
CA PHE A 79 -3.99 20.90 -3.60
C PHE A 79 -3.18 19.64 -3.38
N VAL A 80 -2.43 19.60 -2.28
CA VAL A 80 -1.69 18.41 -1.84
C VAL A 80 -2.57 17.65 -0.85
N ILE A 81 -2.90 16.41 -1.18
CA ILE A 81 -3.64 15.56 -0.26
C ILE A 81 -2.69 14.84 0.72
N ALA A 82 -2.99 14.87 2.00
CA ALA A 82 -2.24 14.19 3.06
C ALA A 82 -3.19 13.26 3.86
N PRO A 83 -3.43 12.05 3.38
CA PRO A 83 -4.34 11.10 4.03
C PRO A 83 -3.87 10.73 5.44
N LEU A 84 -4.80 10.68 6.39
CA LEU A 84 -4.52 10.31 7.76
C LEU A 84 -4.88 8.83 7.99
N ASN A 85 -3.96 8.12 8.61
CA ASN A 85 -4.16 6.72 8.93
C ASN A 85 -5.19 6.55 10.06
N LEU A 86 -6.30 5.88 9.80
CA LEU A 86 -7.35 5.59 10.79
C LEU A 86 -6.85 4.81 12.01
N LEU A 87 -5.77 4.06 11.88
CA LEU A 87 -5.17 3.25 12.95
C LEU A 87 -3.96 3.93 13.63
N ALA A 88 -3.68 5.21 13.29
CA ALA A 88 -2.56 5.94 13.90
C ALA A 88 -2.75 6.06 15.42
N GLN A 89 -1.65 5.89 16.16
CA GLN A 89 -1.64 6.19 17.60
C GLN A 89 -1.78 7.71 17.83
N PRO A 90 -2.29 8.18 18.97
CA PRO A 90 -2.51 9.61 19.20
C PRO A 90 -1.27 10.47 18.92
N SER A 91 -0.10 10.09 19.43
CA SER A 91 1.15 10.82 19.20
C SER A 91 1.59 10.85 17.72
N GLN A 92 1.29 9.80 16.96
CA GLN A 92 1.56 9.78 15.53
C GLN A 92 0.62 10.71 14.77
N LEU A 93 -0.66 10.75 15.17
CA LEU A 93 -1.66 11.64 14.57
C LEU A 93 -1.30 13.12 14.82
N GLU A 94 -0.96 13.47 16.06
CA GLU A 94 -0.48 14.80 16.44
C GLU A 94 0.75 15.20 15.60
N TYR A 95 1.75 14.32 15.52
CA TYR A 95 2.94 14.55 14.72
C TYR A 95 2.63 14.78 13.24
N VAL A 96 1.79 13.93 12.64
CA VAL A 96 1.45 14.04 11.22
C VAL A 96 0.68 15.31 10.93
N LEU A 97 -0.29 15.67 11.76
CA LEU A 97 -1.05 16.91 11.61
C LEU A 97 -0.15 18.15 11.71
N GLU A 98 0.77 18.20 12.67
CA GLU A 98 1.70 19.32 12.80
C GLU A 98 2.71 19.36 11.66
N HIS A 99 3.39 18.24 11.41
CA HIS A 99 4.47 18.17 10.44
C HIS A 99 4.02 18.40 9.00
N SER A 100 2.80 17.95 8.63
CA SER A 100 2.28 18.06 7.27
C SER A 100 1.89 19.48 6.83
N ASP A 101 1.79 20.43 7.74
CA ASP A 101 1.21 21.77 7.50
C ASP A 101 -0.23 21.68 6.93
N THR A 102 -0.97 20.63 7.24
CA THR A 102 -2.36 20.47 6.83
C THR A 102 -3.20 21.64 7.33
N ARG A 103 -3.96 22.28 6.44
CA ARG A 103 -4.82 23.43 6.77
C ARG A 103 -6.26 23.05 7.07
N LEU A 104 -6.71 21.91 6.50
CA LEU A 104 -8.08 21.45 6.60
C LEU A 104 -8.11 19.92 6.65
N VAL A 105 -9.01 19.35 7.49
CA VAL A 105 -9.23 17.90 7.60
C VAL A 105 -10.70 17.59 7.39
N PHE A 106 -11.01 16.70 6.45
CA PHE A 106 -12.32 16.06 6.32
C PHE A 106 -12.37 14.82 7.19
N PHE A 107 -13.45 14.62 7.93
CA PHE A 107 -13.58 13.48 8.84
C PHE A 107 -15.05 13.06 9.02
N THR A 108 -15.27 11.83 9.48
CA THR A 108 -16.57 11.32 9.91
C THR A 108 -16.73 11.43 11.43
N GLU A 109 -17.96 11.48 11.93
CA GLU A 109 -18.29 11.69 13.35
C GLU A 109 -17.50 10.78 14.30
N ASP A 110 -17.31 9.52 13.94
CA ASP A 110 -16.55 8.52 14.72
C ASP A 110 -15.08 8.89 14.94
N GLN A 111 -14.51 9.82 14.17
CA GLN A 111 -13.15 10.29 14.32
C GLN A 111 -13.05 11.64 15.06
N ARG A 112 -14.16 12.28 15.38
CA ARG A 112 -14.23 13.63 15.97
C ARG A 112 -13.37 13.76 17.23
N GLU A 113 -13.61 12.92 18.22
CA GLU A 113 -12.90 13.02 19.53
C GLU A 113 -11.39 12.89 19.36
N ARG A 114 -10.94 11.97 18.52
CA ARG A 114 -9.51 11.73 18.25
C ARG A 114 -8.87 12.93 17.55
N LEU A 115 -9.54 13.51 16.55
CA LEU A 115 -9.03 14.66 15.82
C LEU A 115 -9.02 15.93 16.67
N GLU A 116 -10.10 16.23 17.38
CA GLU A 116 -10.16 17.40 18.26
C GLU A 116 -9.11 17.33 19.36
N LYS A 117 -8.88 16.14 19.94
CA LYS A 117 -7.82 15.94 20.94
C LYS A 117 -6.44 16.20 20.33
N ALA A 118 -6.15 15.65 19.14
CA ALA A 118 -4.88 15.86 18.48
C ALA A 118 -4.68 17.35 18.09
N CYS A 119 -5.71 18.00 17.55
CA CYS A 119 -5.64 19.41 17.16
C CYS A 119 -5.43 20.35 18.34
N ARG A 120 -6.00 20.05 19.53
CA ARG A 120 -5.77 20.86 20.75
C ARG A 120 -4.30 20.87 21.21
N ALA A 121 -3.51 19.87 20.84
CA ALA A 121 -2.08 19.80 21.18
C ALA A 121 -1.20 20.59 20.21
N LEU A 122 -1.75 21.09 19.09
CA LEU A 122 -0.98 21.77 18.04
C LEU A 122 -0.82 23.28 18.33
N ALA A 123 0.26 23.85 17.81
CA ALA A 123 0.53 25.28 17.91
C ALA A 123 -0.25 26.14 16.89
N ARG A 124 -1.00 25.53 15.99
CA ARG A 124 -1.75 26.18 14.90
C ARG A 124 -3.17 25.65 14.79
N GLU A 125 -4.05 26.45 14.22
CA GLU A 125 -5.42 26.05 13.93
C GLU A 125 -5.48 25.22 12.64
N ILE A 126 -6.35 24.21 12.66
CA ILE A 126 -6.71 23.39 11.49
C ILE A 126 -8.24 23.45 11.37
N GLU A 127 -8.75 23.77 10.18
CA GLU A 127 -10.18 23.72 9.91
C GLU A 127 -10.63 22.25 9.88
N LEU A 128 -11.62 21.89 10.68
CA LEU A 128 -12.20 20.55 10.71
C LEU A 128 -13.57 20.58 10.03
N ILE A 129 -13.73 19.75 9.00
CA ILE A 129 -15.00 19.61 8.26
C ILE A 129 -15.51 18.19 8.44
N GLU A 130 -16.58 18.08 9.24
CA GLU A 130 -17.30 16.82 9.35
C GLU A 130 -18.13 16.56 8.12
N ILE A 131 -18.10 15.34 7.63
CA ILE A 131 -18.86 14.89 6.47
C ILE A 131 -19.51 13.53 6.72
N ASP A 132 -20.56 13.27 5.98
CA ASP A 132 -21.05 11.92 5.74
C ASP A 132 -20.36 11.37 4.48
N ASN A 133 -19.60 10.27 4.64
CA ASN A 133 -18.84 9.65 3.55
C ASN A 133 -19.74 9.07 2.45
N ASP A 134 -21.00 8.81 2.77
CA ASP A 134 -22.01 8.24 1.88
C ASP A 134 -22.97 9.27 1.28
N ALA A 135 -22.84 10.53 1.69
CA ALA A 135 -23.66 11.60 1.12
C ALA A 135 -23.33 11.82 -0.38
N PRO A 136 -24.30 12.19 -1.20
CA PRO A 136 -24.06 12.47 -2.62
C PRO A 136 -23.19 13.73 -2.84
N SER A 137 -23.14 14.65 -1.88
CA SER A 137 -22.32 15.88 -1.95
C SER A 137 -21.86 16.32 -0.57
N ILE A 138 -20.62 16.82 -0.48
CA ILE A 138 -20.06 17.41 0.76
C ILE A 138 -20.50 18.86 0.93
N PHE A 139 -20.54 19.60 -0.18
CA PHE A 139 -20.85 21.02 -0.16
C PHE A 139 -22.21 21.28 -0.81
N PRO A 140 -22.98 22.26 -0.29
CA PRO A 140 -24.21 22.68 -0.93
C PRO A 140 -23.92 23.23 -2.33
N LYS A 141 -24.90 23.13 -3.23
CA LYS A 141 -24.83 23.79 -4.53
C LYS A 141 -24.82 25.29 -4.32
N ASP A 142 -23.70 25.95 -4.50
CA ASP A 142 -23.52 27.38 -4.33
C ASP A 142 -23.33 28.04 -5.70
N GLY A 143 -24.30 28.84 -6.12
CA GLY A 143 -24.24 29.57 -7.40
C GLY A 143 -23.15 30.64 -7.48
N ASN A 144 -22.54 31.01 -6.34
CA ASN A 144 -21.56 32.10 -6.27
C ASN A 144 -20.10 31.67 -6.52
N LEU A 145 -19.89 30.48 -7.09
CA LEU A 145 -18.56 29.95 -7.43
C LEU A 145 -18.15 30.17 -8.89
N SER A 146 -19.01 30.75 -9.70
CA SER A 146 -18.79 30.92 -11.15
C SER A 146 -17.58 31.80 -11.50
N ALA A 147 -17.31 32.82 -10.66
CA ALA A 147 -16.19 33.72 -10.86
C ALA A 147 -14.81 33.11 -10.47
N LEU A 148 -14.79 32.05 -9.66
CA LEU A 148 -13.55 31.40 -9.24
C LEU A 148 -12.99 30.52 -10.34
N ARG A 149 -11.68 30.64 -10.57
CA ARG A 149 -10.94 29.78 -11.51
C ARG A 149 -9.93 28.96 -10.76
N LEU A 150 -9.85 27.68 -11.11
CA LEU A 150 -8.83 26.79 -10.56
C LEU A 150 -7.45 27.18 -11.08
N PRO A 151 -6.40 27.05 -10.26
CA PRO A 151 -5.03 27.32 -10.69
C PRO A 151 -4.58 26.32 -11.74
N GLU A 152 -3.61 26.66 -12.55
CA GLU A 152 -2.92 25.72 -13.45
C GLU A 152 -2.17 24.65 -12.65
N VAL A 153 -2.16 23.44 -13.17
CA VAL A 153 -1.50 22.26 -12.57
C VAL A 153 -0.44 21.71 -13.50
N ALA A 154 0.80 21.60 -13.01
CA ALA A 154 1.94 21.05 -13.73
C ALA A 154 2.27 19.63 -13.27
N GLU A 155 3.03 18.89 -14.09
CA GLU A 155 3.45 17.51 -13.79
C GLU A 155 4.29 17.41 -12.53
N GLU A 156 5.12 18.41 -12.27
CA GLU A 156 6.04 18.47 -11.13
C GLU A 156 5.41 19.07 -9.86
N ASP A 157 4.15 19.52 -9.91
CA ASP A 157 3.46 19.99 -8.71
C ASP A 157 3.27 18.83 -7.72
N ASP A 158 3.48 19.13 -6.44
CA ASP A 158 3.20 18.18 -5.35
C ASP A 158 1.70 17.88 -5.32
N THR A 159 1.34 16.62 -5.14
CA THR A 159 -0.07 16.22 -5.14
C THR A 159 -0.44 15.25 -4.03
N LEU A 160 0.52 14.48 -3.53
CA LEU A 160 0.34 13.58 -2.40
C LEU A 160 1.50 13.73 -1.41
N LEU A 161 1.17 13.84 -0.12
CA LEU A 161 2.10 13.74 1.00
C LEU A 161 1.70 12.54 1.85
N LEU A 162 2.36 11.42 1.65
CA LEU A 162 2.00 10.17 2.32
C LEU A 162 3.03 9.77 3.37
N TYR A 163 2.54 9.56 4.61
CA TYR A 163 3.40 9.21 5.74
C TYR A 163 3.62 7.71 5.83
N THR A 164 4.89 7.32 5.89
CA THR A 164 5.31 5.93 6.11
C THR A 164 5.73 5.74 7.56
N SER A 165 5.43 4.59 8.13
CA SER A 165 5.98 4.18 9.42
C SER A 165 7.47 3.87 9.26
N GLY A 166 8.32 4.88 9.36
CA GLY A 166 9.76 4.70 9.29
C GLY A 166 10.24 3.69 10.33
N THR A 167 11.30 2.94 10.02
CA THR A 167 11.98 2.02 10.96
C THR A 167 12.58 2.73 12.19
N THR A 168 12.57 4.07 12.23
CA THR A 168 13.05 4.91 13.32
C THR A 168 11.96 5.32 14.31
N GLY A 169 10.72 4.84 14.15
CA GLY A 169 9.57 5.17 14.99
C GLY A 169 8.86 6.49 14.64
N VAL A 170 9.54 7.46 14.04
CA VAL A 170 8.94 8.72 13.58
C VAL A 170 8.51 8.57 12.12
N PRO A 171 7.24 8.85 11.78
CA PRO A 171 6.75 8.77 10.40
C PRO A 171 7.47 9.76 9.49
N LYS A 172 7.76 9.34 8.25
CA LYS A 172 8.34 10.18 7.21
C LYS A 172 7.29 10.48 6.15
N GLY A 173 7.15 11.73 5.76
CA GLY A 173 6.25 12.14 4.68
C GLY A 173 6.95 12.06 3.32
N ALA A 174 6.61 11.10 2.49
CA ALA A 174 7.06 11.05 1.09
C ALA A 174 6.23 12.02 0.24
N ILE A 175 6.90 12.91 -0.51
CA ILE A 175 6.25 13.83 -1.44
C ILE A 175 6.22 13.21 -2.82
N LEU A 176 5.03 13.09 -3.38
CA LEU A 176 4.79 12.61 -4.74
C LEU A 176 4.16 13.72 -5.58
N SER A 177 4.72 13.93 -6.78
CA SER A 177 4.18 14.84 -7.78
C SER A 177 3.07 14.17 -8.59
N HIS A 178 2.34 14.96 -9.38
CA HIS A 178 1.41 14.43 -10.38
C HIS A 178 2.08 13.43 -11.31
N LYS A 179 3.30 13.74 -11.76
CA LYS A 179 4.10 12.86 -12.62
C LYS A 179 4.36 11.51 -11.96
N ASN A 180 4.76 11.51 -10.66
CA ASN A 180 5.01 10.26 -9.93
C ASN A 180 3.73 9.41 -9.84
N MET A 181 2.61 10.01 -9.42
CA MET A 181 1.33 9.33 -9.25
C MET A 181 0.80 8.75 -10.56
N VAL A 182 0.84 9.55 -11.63
CA VAL A 182 0.39 9.10 -12.96
C VAL A 182 1.31 7.99 -13.50
N SER A 183 2.64 8.12 -13.33
CA SER A 183 3.58 7.09 -13.76
C SER A 183 3.35 5.77 -13.03
N GLY A 184 3.12 5.80 -11.70
CA GLY A 184 2.75 4.61 -10.93
C GLY A 184 1.45 3.96 -11.45
N GLY A 185 0.43 4.77 -11.74
CA GLY A 185 -0.82 4.30 -12.34
C GLY A 185 -0.62 3.66 -13.73
N LEU A 186 0.18 4.29 -14.60
CA LEU A 186 0.50 3.77 -15.93
C LEU A 186 1.33 2.47 -15.86
N TYR A 187 2.31 2.39 -14.94
CA TYR A 187 3.10 1.17 -14.75
C TYR A 187 2.23 0.02 -14.23
N THR A 188 1.28 0.32 -13.32
CA THR A 188 0.28 -0.67 -12.90
C THR A 188 -0.57 -1.13 -14.07
N ALA A 189 -1.09 -0.18 -14.87
CA ALA A 189 -1.93 -0.50 -16.02
C ALA A 189 -1.17 -1.33 -17.06
N MET A 190 0.09 -1.02 -17.31
CA MET A 190 0.96 -1.76 -18.23
C MET A 190 1.25 -3.17 -17.72
N ALA A 191 1.65 -3.31 -16.43
CA ALA A 191 1.96 -4.60 -15.82
C ALA A 191 0.78 -5.57 -15.82
N HIS A 192 -0.42 -5.05 -15.68
CA HIS A 192 -1.65 -5.85 -15.56
C HIS A 192 -2.49 -5.82 -16.84
N GLU A 193 -1.96 -5.24 -17.92
CA GLU A 193 -2.65 -5.12 -19.21
C GLU A 193 -4.08 -4.62 -19.04
N LEU A 194 -4.23 -3.53 -18.22
CA LEU A 194 -5.54 -2.98 -17.90
C LEU A 194 -6.14 -2.25 -19.10
N LYS A 195 -7.41 -2.52 -19.34
CA LYS A 195 -8.21 -1.98 -20.43
C LYS A 195 -9.37 -1.17 -19.88
N PRO A 196 -10.04 -0.37 -20.74
CA PRO A 196 -11.24 0.35 -20.31
C PRO A 196 -12.32 -0.54 -19.70
N GLU A 197 -12.45 -1.78 -20.12
CA GLU A 197 -13.47 -2.73 -19.64
C GLU A 197 -13.15 -3.25 -18.22
N ASP A 198 -11.91 -3.08 -17.75
CA ASP A 198 -11.49 -3.61 -16.45
C ASP A 198 -12.12 -2.83 -15.29
N ARG A 199 -12.45 -3.59 -14.25
CA ARG A 199 -13.00 -3.08 -13.00
C ARG A 199 -12.26 -3.66 -11.82
N ALA A 200 -11.63 -2.79 -11.03
CA ALA A 200 -10.93 -3.14 -9.82
C ALA A 200 -11.88 -3.28 -8.63
N LEU A 201 -11.62 -4.23 -7.71
CA LEU A 201 -12.11 -4.14 -6.33
C LEU A 201 -11.01 -3.55 -5.46
N CYS A 202 -11.28 -2.38 -4.87
CA CYS A 202 -10.38 -1.70 -3.94
C CYS A 202 -10.66 -2.15 -2.49
N SER A 203 -10.01 -3.20 -2.05
CA SER A 203 -10.13 -3.69 -0.66
C SER A 203 -9.11 -3.08 0.30
N LEU A 204 -8.18 -2.26 -0.20
CA LEU A 204 -7.13 -1.64 0.60
C LEU A 204 -7.43 -0.14 0.81
N PRO A 205 -7.03 0.43 1.97
CA PRO A 205 -7.44 1.80 2.31
C PRO A 205 -6.76 2.86 1.44
N LEU A 206 -7.50 3.94 1.16
CA LEU A 206 -7.04 5.13 0.43
C LEU A 206 -6.13 6.06 1.27
N TYR A 207 -5.57 5.58 2.35
CA TYR A 207 -4.45 6.20 3.06
C TYR A 207 -3.17 5.36 2.94
N HIS A 208 -3.13 4.49 1.92
CA HIS A 208 -1.97 3.72 1.51
C HIS A 208 -1.81 3.72 -0.01
N ILE A 209 -0.55 3.83 -0.44
CA ILE A 209 -0.20 3.94 -1.85
C ILE A 209 -0.79 2.82 -2.73
N ASN A 210 -1.03 1.63 -2.17
CA ASN A 210 -1.64 0.51 -2.90
C ASN A 210 -3.12 0.80 -3.22
N GLY A 211 -3.91 1.28 -2.27
CA GLY A 211 -5.29 1.72 -2.53
C GLY A 211 -5.33 2.90 -3.49
N GLU A 212 -4.48 3.89 -3.25
CA GLU A 212 -4.45 5.16 -3.98
C GLU A 212 -4.03 4.99 -5.44
N VAL A 213 -2.84 4.45 -5.68
CA VAL A 213 -2.28 4.37 -7.04
C VAL A 213 -2.77 3.14 -7.77
N VAL A 214 -2.70 1.98 -7.13
CA VAL A 214 -2.97 0.73 -7.83
C VAL A 214 -4.46 0.56 -8.14
N THR A 215 -5.36 0.89 -7.19
CA THR A 215 -6.79 0.63 -7.38
C THR A 215 -7.65 1.87 -7.64
N ALA A 216 -7.11 3.10 -7.53
CA ALA A 216 -7.82 4.31 -7.91
C ALA A 216 -7.20 5.00 -9.15
N ILE A 217 -5.87 5.26 -9.14
CA ILE A 217 -5.23 5.96 -10.26
C ILE A 217 -5.07 5.05 -11.49
N SER A 218 -4.77 3.75 -11.33
CA SER A 218 -4.57 2.88 -12.51
C SER A 218 -5.87 2.70 -13.33
N PRO A 219 -7.07 2.52 -12.75
CA PRO A 219 -8.32 2.59 -13.53
C PRO A 219 -8.56 3.95 -14.19
N LEU A 220 -8.25 5.06 -13.51
CA LEU A 220 -8.36 6.39 -14.11
C LEU A 220 -7.52 6.52 -15.37
N VAL A 221 -6.24 6.13 -15.32
CA VAL A 221 -5.34 6.27 -16.49
C VAL A 221 -5.64 5.25 -17.59
N SER A 222 -6.12 4.05 -17.27
CA SER A 222 -6.54 3.04 -18.26
C SER A 222 -7.94 3.27 -18.82
N GLY A 223 -8.75 4.12 -18.18
CA GLY A 223 -10.15 4.36 -18.55
C GLY A 223 -11.11 3.30 -18.00
N GLY A 224 -10.68 2.48 -17.04
CA GLY A 224 -11.47 1.46 -16.36
C GLY A 224 -12.37 2.01 -15.26
N SER A 225 -12.73 1.16 -14.31
CA SER A 225 -13.57 1.51 -13.16
C SER A 225 -13.10 0.86 -11.87
N VAL A 226 -13.62 1.32 -10.74
CA VAL A 226 -13.29 0.77 -9.41
C VAL A 226 -14.55 0.60 -8.55
N VAL A 227 -14.63 -0.49 -7.83
CA VAL A 227 -15.59 -0.70 -6.73
C VAL A 227 -14.88 -0.38 -5.42
N MET A 228 -15.45 0.52 -4.64
CA MET A 228 -14.83 1.17 -3.49
C MET A 228 -15.65 0.92 -2.21
N PRO A 229 -15.63 -0.31 -1.63
CA PRO A 229 -16.27 -0.55 -0.34
C PRO A 229 -15.53 0.18 0.78
N HIS A 230 -16.20 0.46 1.89
CA HIS A 230 -15.62 1.16 3.03
C HIS A 230 -14.36 0.46 3.58
N LYS A 231 -14.36 -0.86 3.59
CA LYS A 231 -13.25 -1.69 4.08
C LYS A 231 -13.31 -3.11 3.53
N PHE A 232 -12.22 -3.81 3.63
CA PHE A 232 -12.20 -5.26 3.39
C PHE A 232 -13.07 -6.01 4.41
N SER A 233 -13.85 -6.98 3.92
CA SER A 233 -14.54 -7.97 4.74
C SER A 233 -14.51 -9.33 4.05
N THR A 234 -14.16 -10.38 4.80
CA THR A 234 -14.18 -11.77 4.26
C THR A 234 -15.57 -12.24 3.91
N SER A 235 -16.60 -11.72 4.59
CA SER A 235 -18.00 -12.15 4.40
C SER A 235 -18.61 -11.69 3.09
N ASN A 236 -18.23 -10.50 2.58
CA ASN A 236 -18.82 -9.92 1.36
C ASN A 236 -17.84 -9.80 0.18
N PHE A 237 -16.57 -10.21 0.35
CA PHE A 237 -15.53 -10.05 -0.68
C PHE A 237 -15.93 -10.67 -2.02
N TRP A 238 -16.38 -11.92 -2.00
CA TRP A 238 -16.78 -12.65 -3.20
C TRP A 238 -18.10 -12.14 -3.79
N GLU A 239 -19.02 -11.73 -2.93
CA GLU A 239 -20.28 -11.12 -3.32
C GLU A 239 -20.02 -9.82 -4.11
N LEU A 240 -19.16 -8.93 -3.60
CA LEU A 240 -18.77 -7.69 -4.29
C LEU A 240 -18.11 -7.97 -5.64
N LEU A 241 -17.21 -8.96 -5.73
CA LEU A 241 -16.59 -9.35 -6.99
C LEU A 241 -17.60 -9.82 -8.03
N SER A 242 -18.59 -10.61 -7.58
CA SER A 242 -19.67 -11.16 -8.42
C SER A 242 -20.66 -10.10 -8.83
N GLU A 243 -21.28 -9.40 -7.85
CA GLU A 243 -22.34 -8.42 -8.06
C GLU A 243 -21.91 -7.28 -8.97
N TYR A 244 -20.72 -6.73 -8.70
CA TYR A 244 -20.20 -5.60 -9.49
C TYR A 244 -19.35 -6.03 -10.67
N ARG A 245 -19.28 -7.34 -10.97
CA ARG A 245 -18.53 -7.91 -12.10
C ARG A 245 -17.09 -7.39 -12.17
N CYS A 246 -16.37 -7.42 -11.04
CA CYS A 246 -14.98 -7.02 -10.99
C CYS A 246 -14.10 -7.96 -11.83
N THR A 247 -13.13 -7.41 -12.56
CA THR A 247 -12.21 -8.18 -13.39
C THR A 247 -10.90 -8.49 -12.70
N TRP A 248 -10.59 -7.77 -11.61
CA TRP A 248 -9.41 -7.99 -10.78
C TRP A 248 -9.56 -7.35 -9.39
N PHE A 249 -8.70 -7.76 -8.48
CA PHE A 249 -8.64 -7.20 -7.13
C PHE A 249 -7.19 -7.04 -6.65
N SER A 250 -6.94 -6.14 -5.69
CA SER A 250 -5.65 -5.98 -5.02
C SER A 250 -5.79 -6.21 -3.52
N VAL A 251 -4.94 -7.09 -3.00
CA VAL A 251 -4.93 -7.52 -1.59
C VAL A 251 -3.50 -7.60 -1.05
N VAL A 252 -3.38 -7.92 0.23
CA VAL A 252 -2.12 -8.24 0.91
C VAL A 252 -2.10 -9.72 1.29
N PRO A 253 -0.93 -10.32 1.58
CA PRO A 253 -0.83 -11.75 1.93
C PRO A 253 -1.74 -12.16 3.09
N THR A 254 -1.95 -11.27 4.07
CA THR A 254 -2.86 -11.53 5.20
C THR A 254 -4.30 -11.73 4.73
N ILE A 255 -4.77 -10.94 3.77
CA ILE A 255 -6.11 -11.09 3.17
C ILE A 255 -6.20 -12.41 2.41
N ILE A 256 -5.16 -12.77 1.62
CA ILE A 256 -5.09 -14.07 0.94
C ILE A 256 -5.21 -15.22 1.95
N SER A 257 -4.50 -15.10 3.09
CA SER A 257 -4.57 -16.10 4.16
C SER A 257 -5.98 -16.21 4.74
N TYR A 258 -6.66 -15.10 5.00
CA TYR A 258 -8.03 -15.11 5.51
C TYR A 258 -9.01 -15.75 4.51
N LEU A 259 -8.91 -15.40 3.23
CA LEU A 259 -9.74 -15.98 2.19
C LEU A 259 -9.47 -17.47 2.01
N ALA A 260 -8.21 -17.90 1.98
CA ALA A 260 -7.84 -19.29 1.79
C ALA A 260 -8.29 -20.19 2.94
N ASN A 261 -8.23 -19.70 4.20
CA ASN A 261 -8.52 -20.50 5.39
C ASN A 261 -9.94 -20.31 5.94
N GLY A 262 -10.65 -19.23 5.58
CA GLY A 262 -11.92 -18.87 6.22
C GLY A 262 -13.14 -18.78 5.29
N THR A 263 -12.97 -18.92 3.98
CA THR A 263 -14.07 -18.70 3.03
C THR A 263 -14.29 -19.92 2.16
N GLU A 264 -15.50 -20.48 2.21
CA GLU A 264 -15.98 -21.45 1.22
C GLU A 264 -16.86 -20.73 0.23
N ILE A 265 -16.52 -20.84 -1.06
CA ILE A 265 -17.36 -20.35 -2.18
C ILE A 265 -18.07 -21.50 -2.90
N GLU A 266 -17.73 -22.73 -2.54
CA GLU A 266 -18.32 -23.93 -3.13
C GLU A 266 -19.82 -24.02 -2.79
N GLY A 267 -20.64 -24.21 -3.80
CA GLY A 267 -22.11 -24.22 -3.66
C GLY A 267 -22.79 -22.86 -3.58
N LYS A 268 -22.04 -21.75 -3.69
CA LYS A 268 -22.58 -20.39 -3.83
C LYS A 268 -22.59 -19.98 -5.30
N ASP A 269 -23.65 -19.32 -5.72
CA ASP A 269 -23.83 -18.88 -7.10
C ASP A 269 -23.13 -17.52 -7.32
N PHE A 270 -21.78 -17.53 -7.33
CA PHE A 270 -20.97 -16.36 -7.65
C PHE A 270 -20.59 -16.36 -9.13
N HIS A 271 -20.90 -15.26 -9.81
CA HIS A 271 -20.50 -15.01 -11.19
C HIS A 271 -19.09 -14.39 -11.22
N LEU A 272 -18.06 -15.22 -11.35
CA LEU A 272 -16.65 -14.80 -11.33
C LEU A 272 -15.92 -15.03 -12.68
N GLU A 273 -16.64 -15.35 -13.75
CA GLU A 273 -16.08 -15.72 -15.07
C GLU A 273 -15.28 -14.57 -15.69
N GLN A 274 -15.61 -13.31 -15.35
CA GLN A 274 -14.90 -12.12 -15.80
C GLN A 274 -13.64 -11.83 -14.98
N LEU A 275 -13.42 -12.51 -13.84
CA LEU A 275 -12.28 -12.24 -12.97
C LEU A 275 -11.00 -12.81 -13.60
N ARG A 276 -10.09 -11.91 -13.96
CA ARG A 276 -8.86 -12.21 -14.67
C ARG A 276 -7.72 -12.65 -13.75
N PHE A 277 -7.55 -11.95 -12.62
CA PHE A 277 -6.48 -12.22 -11.64
C PHE A 277 -6.76 -11.54 -10.29
N GLY A 278 -6.09 -12.04 -9.26
CA GLY A 278 -5.85 -11.32 -8.01
C GLY A 278 -4.43 -10.77 -7.99
N ARG A 279 -4.21 -9.64 -7.32
CA ARG A 279 -2.89 -9.05 -7.10
C ARG A 279 -2.54 -9.08 -5.62
N SER A 280 -1.31 -9.47 -5.28
CA SER A 280 -0.76 -9.42 -3.92
C SER A 280 0.43 -8.48 -3.85
N ALA A 281 0.48 -7.62 -2.82
CA ALA A 281 1.58 -6.69 -2.60
C ALA A 281 1.74 -6.32 -1.12
N SER A 282 2.62 -5.33 -0.86
CA SER A 282 2.92 -4.71 0.44
C SER A 282 3.72 -5.60 1.40
N ALA A 283 3.75 -6.90 1.20
CA ALA A 283 4.60 -7.87 1.89
C ALA A 283 4.90 -9.05 0.95
N PRO A 284 5.99 -9.80 1.17
CA PRO A 284 6.27 -11.01 0.41
C PRO A 284 5.12 -12.02 0.54
N LEU A 285 4.72 -12.62 -0.56
CA LEU A 285 3.71 -13.67 -0.59
C LEU A 285 4.38 -15.04 -0.39
N PRO A 286 4.08 -15.78 0.69
CA PRO A 286 4.60 -17.13 0.85
C PRO A 286 4.15 -18.04 -0.30
N PRO A 287 5.08 -18.74 -0.99
CA PRO A 287 4.72 -19.60 -2.13
C PRO A 287 3.67 -20.67 -1.81
N ALA A 288 3.72 -21.24 -0.60
CA ALA A 288 2.73 -22.23 -0.16
C ALA A 288 1.32 -21.61 -0.04
N LEU A 289 1.21 -20.36 0.45
CA LEU A 289 -0.06 -19.65 0.56
C LEU A 289 -0.61 -19.29 -0.82
N GLN A 290 0.24 -18.83 -1.74
CA GLN A 290 -0.14 -18.55 -3.12
C GLN A 290 -0.72 -19.81 -3.77
N LYS A 291 0.00 -20.92 -3.70
CA LYS A 291 -0.42 -22.19 -4.28
C LYS A 291 -1.75 -22.66 -3.70
N ALA A 292 -1.92 -22.63 -2.38
CA ALA A 292 -3.17 -23.03 -1.72
C ALA A 292 -4.36 -22.18 -2.16
N PHE A 293 -4.17 -20.87 -2.32
CA PHE A 293 -5.21 -19.98 -2.81
C PHE A 293 -5.57 -20.28 -4.28
N GLU A 294 -4.58 -20.38 -5.16
CA GLU A 294 -4.78 -20.65 -6.60
C GLU A 294 -5.40 -22.03 -6.85
N GLU A 295 -5.04 -23.05 -6.06
CA GLU A 295 -5.66 -24.37 -6.11
C GLU A 295 -7.12 -24.36 -5.66
N LYS A 296 -7.43 -23.63 -4.58
CA LYS A 296 -8.79 -23.56 -4.03
C LYS A 296 -9.75 -22.77 -4.92
N PHE A 297 -9.32 -21.58 -5.39
CA PHE A 297 -10.23 -20.66 -6.07
C PHE A 297 -10.08 -20.63 -7.59
N LYS A 298 -9.06 -21.28 -8.15
CA LYS A 298 -8.73 -21.28 -9.58
C LYS A 298 -8.48 -19.89 -10.16
N ILE A 299 -8.05 -18.95 -9.29
CA ILE A 299 -7.74 -17.56 -9.63
C ILE A 299 -6.25 -17.35 -9.44
N GLY A 300 -5.54 -16.96 -10.49
CA GLY A 300 -4.10 -16.71 -10.43
C GLY A 300 -3.77 -15.42 -9.65
N ILE A 301 -2.75 -15.48 -8.79
CA ILE A 301 -2.26 -14.33 -8.03
C ILE A 301 -1.00 -13.77 -8.68
N VAL A 302 -1.01 -12.49 -8.99
CA VAL A 302 0.17 -11.73 -9.45
C VAL A 302 0.84 -11.09 -8.24
N GLU A 303 1.99 -11.62 -7.82
CA GLU A 303 2.80 -10.99 -6.80
C GLU A 303 3.52 -9.77 -7.39
N THR A 304 3.50 -8.66 -6.65
CA THR A 304 4.14 -7.40 -7.02
C THR A 304 4.84 -6.77 -5.83
N MET A 305 5.82 -5.92 -6.09
CA MET A 305 6.47 -5.08 -5.08
C MET A 305 6.35 -3.61 -5.46
N GLY A 306 6.13 -2.78 -4.46
CA GLY A 306 6.14 -1.33 -4.56
C GLY A 306 6.34 -0.69 -3.21
N LEU A 307 6.67 0.59 -3.22
CA LEU A 307 6.91 1.39 -2.03
C LEU A 307 6.09 2.68 -2.12
N THR A 308 5.87 3.35 -1.01
CA THR A 308 5.27 4.69 -1.01
C THR A 308 6.14 5.64 -1.80
N GLU A 309 7.45 5.56 -1.61
CA GLU A 309 8.49 6.38 -2.24
C GLU A 309 8.60 6.15 -3.75
N THR A 310 7.94 5.14 -4.29
CA THR A 310 7.92 4.83 -5.73
C THR A 310 6.52 4.88 -6.34
N ALA A 311 5.57 5.55 -5.69
CA ALA A 311 4.18 5.63 -6.16
C ALA A 311 3.62 4.27 -6.61
N ALA A 312 3.77 3.24 -5.79
CA ALA A 312 3.42 1.84 -6.04
C ALA A 312 4.35 1.12 -7.02
N PRO A 313 3.92 0.32 -8.04
CA PRO A 313 4.71 -0.84 -8.40
C PRO A 313 6.09 -0.50 -8.97
N VAL A 314 7.06 -1.27 -8.56
CA VAL A 314 8.40 -1.31 -9.15
C VAL A 314 8.67 -2.65 -9.83
N PHE A 315 8.11 -3.73 -9.28
CA PHE A 315 8.20 -5.08 -9.87
C PHE A 315 6.82 -5.70 -9.97
N SER A 316 6.60 -6.46 -11.01
CA SER A 316 5.38 -7.27 -11.21
C SER A 316 5.72 -8.59 -11.89
N ASN A 317 5.11 -9.68 -11.41
CA ASN A 317 5.04 -10.90 -12.16
C ASN A 317 4.16 -10.71 -13.41
N PRO A 318 4.42 -11.46 -14.49
CA PRO A 318 3.54 -11.50 -15.66
C PRO A 318 2.12 -11.99 -15.33
N LEU A 319 1.12 -11.53 -16.10
CA LEU A 319 -0.24 -12.09 -16.02
C LEU A 319 -0.28 -13.56 -16.48
N ASP A 320 0.54 -13.92 -17.44
CA ASP A 320 0.70 -15.29 -17.91
C ASP A 320 1.26 -16.17 -16.79
N THR A 321 0.44 -17.07 -16.27
CA THR A 321 0.80 -17.95 -15.14
C THR A 321 2.01 -18.84 -15.45
N SER A 322 2.22 -19.21 -16.72
CA SER A 322 3.36 -20.05 -17.13
C SER A 322 4.71 -19.35 -17.04
N LYS A 323 4.71 -18.02 -17.01
CA LYS A 323 5.91 -17.17 -16.94
C LYS A 323 6.20 -16.64 -15.54
N ARG A 324 5.29 -16.86 -14.58
CA ARG A 324 5.46 -16.39 -13.20
C ARG A 324 6.53 -17.19 -12.46
N LYS A 325 7.21 -16.51 -11.56
CA LYS A 325 8.13 -17.16 -10.61
C LYS A 325 7.63 -16.91 -9.18
N CYS A 326 7.08 -17.96 -8.55
CA CYS A 326 6.64 -17.90 -7.16
C CYS A 326 7.79 -17.50 -6.23
N GLY A 327 7.51 -16.65 -5.23
CA GLY A 327 8.49 -16.11 -4.29
C GLY A 327 9.31 -14.93 -4.85
N SER A 328 9.04 -14.54 -6.09
CA SER A 328 9.55 -13.32 -6.70
C SER A 328 8.41 -12.33 -6.93
N PRO A 329 8.54 -11.03 -6.60
CA PRO A 329 7.60 -10.01 -7.03
C PRO A 329 7.66 -9.70 -8.54
N GLY A 330 8.50 -10.38 -9.31
CA GLY A 330 8.60 -10.25 -10.76
C GLY A 330 9.77 -9.41 -11.25
N GLN A 331 9.57 -8.79 -12.41
CA GLN A 331 10.53 -7.96 -13.12
C GLN A 331 10.17 -6.48 -13.00
N ALA A 332 11.12 -5.58 -13.28
CA ALA A 332 10.89 -4.13 -13.29
C ALA A 332 9.85 -3.73 -14.34
N VAL A 333 8.96 -2.80 -13.97
CA VAL A 333 7.87 -2.35 -14.82
C VAL A 333 7.87 -0.83 -14.93
N GLY A 334 8.25 -0.32 -16.10
CA GLY A 334 8.26 1.12 -16.39
C GLY A 334 9.39 1.91 -15.73
N ASN A 335 10.08 1.30 -14.78
CA ASN A 335 11.24 1.83 -14.07
C ASN A 335 12.47 0.97 -14.33
N GLU A 336 13.63 1.51 -13.99
CA GLU A 336 14.90 0.77 -13.96
C GLU A 336 15.13 0.20 -12.55
N ALA A 337 15.81 -0.95 -12.49
CA ALA A 337 16.21 -1.58 -11.25
C ALA A 337 17.61 -2.18 -11.36
N LYS A 338 18.39 -2.04 -10.30
CA LYS A 338 19.69 -2.70 -10.14
C LYS A 338 19.86 -3.24 -8.72
N ILE A 339 20.75 -4.20 -8.57
CA ILE A 339 21.20 -4.68 -7.26
C ILE A 339 22.61 -4.13 -7.05
N VAL A 340 22.90 -3.54 -5.90
CA VAL A 340 24.23 -3.00 -5.59
C VAL A 340 24.83 -3.69 -4.38
N ASP A 341 26.14 -3.92 -4.43
CA ASP A 341 26.89 -4.46 -3.32
C ASP A 341 27.15 -3.41 -2.21
N ARG A 342 27.87 -3.80 -1.15
CA ARG A 342 28.18 -2.89 -0.03
C ARG A 342 29.08 -1.71 -0.40
N ASN A 343 29.72 -1.75 -1.57
CA ASN A 343 30.58 -0.69 -2.08
C ASN A 343 29.84 0.21 -3.09
N GLY A 344 28.53 0.01 -3.28
CA GLY A 344 27.70 0.75 -4.25
C GLY A 344 27.89 0.30 -5.71
N LYS A 345 28.64 -0.79 -5.95
CA LYS A 345 28.87 -1.34 -7.29
C LYS A 345 27.73 -2.29 -7.66
N GLU A 346 27.30 -2.26 -8.92
CA GLU A 346 26.29 -3.19 -9.42
C GLU A 346 26.75 -4.64 -9.27
N ALA A 347 25.92 -5.44 -8.61
CA ALA A 347 26.18 -6.84 -8.30
C ALA A 347 25.92 -7.74 -9.53
N LEU A 348 26.68 -8.82 -9.63
CA LEU A 348 26.43 -9.85 -10.64
C LEU A 348 25.07 -10.51 -10.44
N ARG A 349 24.45 -10.99 -11.52
CA ARG A 349 23.20 -11.75 -11.45
C ARG A 349 23.32 -12.93 -10.49
N GLY A 350 22.31 -13.08 -9.61
CA GLY A 350 22.29 -14.10 -8.55
C GLY A 350 23.04 -13.70 -7.28
N THR A 351 23.71 -12.55 -7.24
CA THR A 351 24.38 -12.06 -6.03
C THR A 351 23.47 -11.12 -5.27
N GLN A 352 23.44 -11.26 -3.94
CA GLN A 352 22.64 -10.42 -3.04
C GLN A 352 23.25 -9.03 -2.87
N GLY A 353 22.39 -8.01 -2.86
CA GLY A 353 22.75 -6.63 -2.55
C GLY A 353 21.52 -5.80 -2.26
N GLU A 354 21.69 -4.47 -2.16
CA GLU A 354 20.56 -3.55 -2.02
C GLU A 354 19.87 -3.36 -3.37
N ILE A 355 18.54 -3.38 -3.34
CA ILE A 355 17.70 -3.07 -4.50
C ILE A 355 17.64 -1.55 -4.66
N MET A 356 18.03 -1.05 -5.83
CA MET A 356 17.90 0.36 -6.20
C MET A 356 16.96 0.52 -7.39
N ILE A 357 16.19 1.61 -7.38
CA ILE A 357 15.15 1.91 -8.37
C ILE A 357 15.36 3.31 -8.95
N ARG A 358 15.16 3.47 -10.27
CA ARG A 358 15.12 4.78 -10.93
C ARG A 358 13.94 4.84 -11.89
N GLY A 359 13.21 5.97 -11.88
CA GLY A 359 12.09 6.17 -12.79
C GLY A 359 11.22 7.37 -12.42
N ASP A 360 10.31 7.69 -13.32
CA ASP A 360 9.35 8.80 -13.15
C ASP A 360 8.38 8.60 -11.98
N ASN A 361 8.29 7.40 -11.44
CA ASN A 361 7.49 7.03 -10.27
C ASN A 361 8.21 7.28 -8.94
N VAL A 362 9.52 7.55 -8.94
CA VAL A 362 10.29 7.82 -7.71
C VAL A 362 9.92 9.19 -7.14
N MET A 363 9.69 9.27 -5.84
CA MET A 363 9.30 10.48 -5.11
C MET A 363 10.28 11.64 -5.31
N LYS A 364 9.79 12.85 -5.06
CA LYS A 364 10.64 14.07 -5.00
C LYS A 364 11.57 14.09 -3.79
N GLY A 365 11.16 13.46 -2.71
CA GLY A 365 11.92 13.39 -1.46
C GLY A 365 11.02 13.30 -0.23
N TYR A 366 11.63 13.39 0.95
CA TYR A 366 10.93 13.43 2.23
C TYR A 366 10.66 14.88 2.64
N TYR A 367 9.40 15.15 2.97
CA TYR A 367 8.93 16.47 3.40
C TYR A 367 9.68 16.96 4.64
N LYS A 368 10.21 18.21 4.61
CA LYS A 368 11.00 18.82 5.69
C LYS A 368 12.22 17.98 6.15
N ALA A 369 12.71 17.07 5.30
CA ALA A 369 13.82 16.17 5.65
C ALA A 369 14.86 16.06 4.50
N PRO A 370 15.54 17.17 4.12
CA PRO A 370 16.49 17.19 3.01
C PRO A 370 17.65 16.21 3.21
N ASP A 371 18.20 16.09 4.41
CA ASP A 371 19.31 15.17 4.72
C ASP A 371 18.90 13.68 4.51
N GLN A 372 17.64 13.37 4.79
CA GLN A 372 17.11 12.03 4.56
C GLN A 372 16.82 11.77 3.07
N THR A 373 16.43 12.83 2.36
CA THR A 373 16.21 12.78 0.91
C THR A 373 17.52 12.50 0.19
N VAL A 374 18.59 13.25 0.49
CA VAL A 374 19.92 13.04 -0.11
C VAL A 374 20.48 11.65 0.17
N LYS A 375 20.19 11.07 1.34
CA LYS A 375 20.57 9.69 1.66
C LYS A 375 19.73 8.64 0.95
N ALA A 376 18.51 8.97 0.53
CA ALA A 376 17.59 8.04 -0.08
C ALA A 376 17.60 8.10 -1.61
N VAL A 377 17.86 9.27 -2.19
CA VAL A 377 17.85 9.48 -3.65
C VAL A 377 19.17 10.08 -4.07
N GLU A 378 19.91 9.38 -4.93
CA GLU A 378 21.16 9.84 -5.51
C GLU A 378 20.92 11.00 -6.51
N PRO A 379 21.92 11.84 -6.80
CA PRO A 379 21.76 12.98 -7.73
C PRO A 379 21.32 12.57 -9.14
N ASP A 380 21.62 11.35 -9.58
CA ASP A 380 21.21 10.79 -10.89
C ASP A 380 19.85 10.07 -10.85
N GLY A 381 19.14 10.16 -9.72
CA GLY A 381 17.78 9.68 -9.54
C GLY A 381 17.63 8.23 -9.06
N TRP A 382 18.70 7.54 -8.72
CA TRP A 382 18.60 6.23 -8.09
C TRP A 382 18.11 6.33 -6.64
N PHE A 383 17.07 5.58 -6.32
CA PHE A 383 16.49 5.49 -4.99
C PHE A 383 16.95 4.23 -4.28
N HIS A 384 17.52 4.40 -3.08
CA HIS A 384 17.87 3.37 -2.14
C HIS A 384 16.63 2.84 -1.41
N THR A 385 16.18 1.64 -1.74
CA THR A 385 14.96 1.09 -1.14
C THR A 385 15.16 0.63 0.31
N GLY A 386 16.40 0.34 0.70
CA GLY A 386 16.72 -0.33 1.96
C GLY A 386 16.30 -1.81 1.97
N ASP A 387 15.75 -2.32 0.88
CA ASP A 387 15.42 -3.73 0.72
C ASP A 387 16.62 -4.49 0.10
N LEU A 388 16.89 -5.68 0.61
CA LEU A 388 17.90 -6.58 0.08
C LEU A 388 17.25 -7.57 -0.88
N GLY A 389 17.98 -7.88 -1.95
CA GLY A 389 17.52 -8.85 -2.92
C GLY A 389 18.61 -9.32 -3.86
N LEU A 390 18.23 -10.21 -4.73
CA LEU A 390 19.05 -10.63 -5.87
C LEU A 390 18.20 -10.58 -7.15
N MET A 391 18.84 -10.48 -8.29
CA MET A 391 18.20 -10.53 -9.59
C MET A 391 18.71 -11.72 -10.37
N ASP A 392 17.82 -12.59 -10.85
CA ASP A 392 18.24 -13.75 -11.62
C ASP A 392 18.62 -13.40 -13.08
N LYS A 393 19.05 -14.40 -13.84
CA LYS A 393 19.44 -14.23 -15.25
C LYS A 393 18.32 -13.70 -16.14
N ASP A 394 17.06 -13.97 -15.79
CA ASP A 394 15.90 -13.57 -16.56
C ASP A 394 15.35 -12.19 -16.09
N GLY A 395 16.01 -11.53 -15.11
CA GLY A 395 15.63 -10.22 -14.58
C GLY A 395 14.57 -10.25 -13.49
N PHE A 396 14.20 -11.43 -12.98
CA PHE A 396 13.29 -11.53 -11.83
C PHE A 396 14.04 -11.20 -10.55
N VAL A 397 13.43 -10.36 -9.73
CA VAL A 397 13.99 -9.94 -8.43
C VAL A 397 13.44 -10.85 -7.33
N TYR A 398 14.29 -11.23 -6.40
CA TYR A 398 13.92 -11.95 -5.18
C TYR A 398 14.30 -11.09 -3.98
N VAL A 399 13.31 -10.62 -3.24
CA VAL A 399 13.54 -9.85 -2.01
C VAL A 399 13.95 -10.82 -0.91
N THR A 400 15.13 -10.64 -0.36
CA THR A 400 15.70 -11.52 0.67
C THR A 400 15.55 -10.95 2.08
N GLY A 401 15.33 -9.64 2.24
CA GLY A 401 15.15 -9.01 3.54
C GLY A 401 15.20 -7.49 3.47
N ARG A 402 15.40 -6.85 4.64
CA ARG A 402 15.66 -5.42 4.76
C ARG A 402 16.98 -5.17 5.47
N LEU A 403 17.73 -4.20 5.01
CA LEU A 403 19.01 -3.80 5.62
C LEU A 403 18.88 -3.56 7.13
N LYS A 404 17.81 -2.89 7.56
CA LYS A 404 17.55 -2.53 8.97
C LYS A 404 16.88 -3.62 9.80
N GLU A 405 16.43 -4.71 9.18
CA GLU A 405 15.79 -5.84 9.86
C GLU A 405 16.72 -7.05 9.98
N LEU A 406 17.92 -6.99 9.40
CA LEU A 406 18.89 -8.07 9.52
C LEU A 406 19.18 -8.36 11.00
N ILE A 407 19.22 -9.64 11.33
CA ILE A 407 19.64 -10.14 12.63
C ILE A 407 21.15 -10.32 12.56
N ILE A 408 21.89 -9.61 13.40
CA ILE A 408 23.37 -9.67 13.40
C ILE A 408 23.82 -10.63 14.51
N LYS A 409 23.86 -11.92 14.19
CA LYS A 409 24.23 -12.97 15.12
C LYS A 409 25.69 -13.39 14.90
N GLY A 410 26.54 -13.15 15.89
CA GLY A 410 27.96 -13.53 15.82
C GLY A 410 28.73 -12.93 14.64
N GLY A 411 28.33 -11.75 14.17
CA GLY A 411 28.90 -11.08 13.00
C GLY A 411 28.29 -11.51 11.65
N GLU A 412 27.44 -12.53 11.63
CA GLU A 412 26.71 -12.98 10.45
C GLU A 412 25.36 -12.26 10.30
N ASN A 413 25.04 -11.84 9.08
CA ASN A 413 23.78 -11.20 8.74
C ASN A 413 22.74 -12.27 8.37
N ILE A 414 21.72 -12.44 9.20
CA ILE A 414 20.63 -13.38 8.97
C ILE A 414 19.37 -12.58 8.56
N ALA A 415 18.81 -12.92 7.41
CA ALA A 415 17.55 -12.33 6.98
C ALA A 415 16.36 -13.00 7.71
N PRO A 416 15.53 -12.25 8.45
CA PRO A 416 14.35 -12.81 9.12
C PRO A 416 13.43 -13.59 8.18
N LYS A 417 13.31 -13.16 6.92
CA LYS A 417 12.49 -13.80 5.90
C LYS A 417 12.84 -15.27 5.68
N GLU A 418 14.13 -15.61 5.72
CA GLU A 418 14.60 -17.01 5.55
C GLU A 418 14.00 -17.94 6.61
N ILE A 419 13.91 -17.42 7.84
CA ILE A 419 13.33 -18.16 8.97
C ILE A 419 11.82 -18.25 8.83
N ASP A 420 11.16 -17.13 8.50
CA ASP A 420 9.70 -17.10 8.29
C ASP A 420 9.27 -18.10 7.22
N GLU A 421 9.96 -18.15 6.09
CA GLU A 421 9.64 -19.04 4.98
C GLU A 421 9.73 -20.52 5.36
N VAL A 422 10.69 -20.86 6.21
CA VAL A 422 10.78 -22.23 6.76
C VAL A 422 9.58 -22.53 7.67
N CYS A 423 9.22 -21.57 8.54
CA CYS A 423 8.07 -21.75 9.42
C CYS A 423 6.76 -21.89 8.65
N TYR A 424 6.55 -21.13 7.57
CA TYR A 424 5.35 -21.23 6.73
C TYR A 424 5.20 -22.61 6.02
N LYS A 425 6.26 -23.41 5.92
CA LYS A 425 6.18 -24.79 5.41
C LYS A 425 5.56 -25.76 6.41
N HIS A 426 5.51 -25.38 7.70
CA HIS A 426 4.90 -26.20 8.72
C HIS A 426 3.37 -26.10 8.67
N PRO A 427 2.62 -27.24 8.60
CA PRO A 427 1.17 -27.25 8.36
C PRO A 427 0.35 -26.50 9.41
N ALA A 428 0.80 -26.47 10.67
CA ALA A 428 0.10 -25.82 11.77
C ALA A 428 0.30 -24.29 11.83
N ILE A 429 1.27 -23.71 11.12
CA ILE A 429 1.59 -22.28 11.20
C ILE A 429 0.67 -21.46 10.30
N LEU A 430 0.02 -20.46 10.89
CA LEU A 430 -0.76 -19.45 10.16
C LEU A 430 0.10 -18.24 9.79
N GLN A 431 0.85 -17.69 10.76
CA GLN A 431 1.76 -16.56 10.56
C GLN A 431 3.04 -16.76 11.34
N ALA A 432 4.15 -16.26 10.82
CA ALA A 432 5.45 -16.31 11.46
C ALA A 432 6.24 -15.02 11.21
N ALA A 433 7.00 -14.57 12.19
CA ALA A 433 7.92 -13.43 12.07
C ALA A 433 9.11 -13.59 13.00
N ALA A 434 10.29 -13.71 12.42
CA ALA A 434 11.54 -13.71 13.16
C ALA A 434 12.06 -12.29 13.39
N VAL A 435 12.77 -12.08 14.51
CA VAL A 435 13.38 -10.81 14.89
C VAL A 435 14.63 -11.05 15.74
N GLY A 436 15.64 -10.17 15.59
CA GLY A 436 16.82 -10.19 16.45
C GLY A 436 16.51 -9.61 17.83
N ILE A 437 16.92 -10.29 18.88
CA ILE A 437 16.88 -9.84 20.27
C ILE A 437 18.29 -9.76 20.82
N PRO A 438 18.60 -8.86 21.76
CA PRO A 438 19.93 -8.75 22.34
C PRO A 438 20.40 -10.08 22.99
N ASP A 439 21.67 -10.45 22.73
CA ASP A 439 22.32 -11.63 23.29
C ASP A 439 23.77 -11.30 23.68
N GLU A 440 24.18 -11.65 24.90
CA GLU A 440 25.50 -11.30 25.40
C GLU A 440 26.64 -11.97 24.65
N LYS A 441 26.42 -13.17 24.09
CA LYS A 441 27.45 -13.94 23.39
C LYS A 441 27.56 -13.60 21.91
N TYR A 442 26.42 -13.40 21.26
CA TYR A 442 26.37 -13.26 19.79
C TYR A 442 25.98 -11.85 19.33
N GLY A 443 25.79 -10.88 20.25
CA GLY A 443 25.26 -9.55 19.95
C GLY A 443 23.74 -9.57 19.76
N GLU A 444 23.26 -10.35 18.82
CA GLU A 444 21.84 -10.67 18.67
C GLU A 444 21.60 -12.19 18.59
N GLU A 445 20.43 -12.61 19.05
CA GLU A 445 19.91 -13.97 18.94
C GLU A 445 18.53 -13.91 18.25
N ILE A 446 18.08 -15.04 17.72
CA ILE A 446 16.84 -15.12 16.96
C ILE A 446 15.67 -15.43 17.90
N MET A 447 14.67 -14.56 17.89
CA MET A 447 13.33 -14.84 18.40
C MET A 447 12.35 -15.00 17.26
N LEU A 448 11.50 -16.01 17.34
CA LEU A 448 10.42 -16.31 16.40
C LEU A 448 9.08 -16.13 17.10
N CYS A 449 8.20 -15.29 16.54
CA CYS A 449 6.81 -15.17 16.98
C CYS A 449 5.89 -15.79 15.93
N CYS A 450 4.95 -16.63 16.34
CA CYS A 450 4.05 -17.38 15.48
C CYS A 450 2.60 -17.33 15.94
N THR A 451 1.66 -17.44 14.98
CA THR A 451 0.26 -17.79 15.25
C THR A 451 -0.05 -19.15 14.61
N LEU A 452 -0.93 -19.91 15.22
CA LEU A 452 -1.35 -21.23 14.74
C LEU A 452 -2.64 -21.13 13.94
N LYS A 453 -2.82 -22.06 13.00
CA LYS A 453 -4.11 -22.24 12.31
C LYS A 453 -5.18 -22.73 13.29
N PRO A 454 -6.45 -22.38 13.11
CA PRO A 454 -7.54 -22.89 13.93
C PRO A 454 -7.53 -24.41 14.04
N GLY A 455 -7.70 -24.93 15.26
CA GLY A 455 -7.75 -26.35 15.51
C GLY A 455 -6.40 -27.09 15.50
N HIS A 456 -5.27 -26.38 15.30
CA HIS A 456 -3.94 -26.98 15.33
C HIS A 456 -3.23 -26.68 16.67
N SER A 457 -2.39 -27.62 17.09
CA SER A 457 -1.47 -27.47 18.21
C SER A 457 -0.04 -27.73 17.72
N LEU A 458 0.93 -27.06 18.33
CA LEU A 458 2.35 -27.20 18.03
C LEU A 458 3.15 -26.74 19.25
N THR A 459 4.13 -27.52 19.65
CA THR A 459 5.04 -27.15 20.74
C THR A 459 6.24 -26.36 20.21
N GLU A 460 6.92 -25.62 21.12
CA GLU A 460 8.17 -24.91 20.77
C GLU A 460 9.25 -25.89 20.29
N ASP A 461 9.35 -27.06 20.92
CA ASP A 461 10.37 -28.05 20.57
C ASP A 461 10.13 -28.67 19.18
N GLU A 462 8.89 -28.99 18.84
CA GLU A 462 8.54 -29.48 17.50
C GLU A 462 8.88 -28.46 16.42
N LEU A 463 8.52 -27.19 16.65
CA LEU A 463 8.85 -26.11 15.70
C LEU A 463 10.36 -25.87 15.64
N ARG A 464 11.08 -25.98 16.76
CA ARG A 464 12.54 -25.86 16.81
C ARG A 464 13.22 -26.94 15.99
N ILE A 465 12.77 -28.20 16.14
CA ILE A 465 13.28 -29.35 15.35
C ILE A 465 13.02 -29.09 13.85
N HIS A 466 11.81 -28.62 13.50
CA HIS A 466 11.50 -28.28 12.11
C HIS A 466 12.43 -27.20 11.56
N CYS A 467 12.69 -26.12 12.33
CA CYS A 467 13.61 -25.07 11.95
C CYS A 467 15.05 -25.59 11.82
N GLU A 468 15.52 -26.41 12.78
CA GLU A 468 16.89 -26.95 12.76
C GLU A 468 17.15 -27.82 11.54
N LEU A 469 16.17 -28.62 11.16
CA LEU A 469 16.26 -29.49 9.97
C LEU A 469 16.48 -28.70 8.67
N HIS A 470 15.86 -27.52 8.54
CA HIS A 470 15.86 -26.74 7.31
C HIS A 470 16.85 -25.56 7.32
N LEU A 471 17.22 -25.02 8.49
CA LEU A 471 18.07 -23.84 8.64
C LEU A 471 19.44 -24.14 9.25
N GLY A 472 19.58 -25.33 9.84
CA GLY A 472 20.76 -25.69 10.67
C GLY A 472 20.73 -24.96 12.03
N LYS A 473 21.58 -25.43 12.96
CA LYS A 473 21.60 -24.94 14.35
C LYS A 473 21.82 -23.44 14.50
N PHE A 474 22.64 -22.84 13.64
CA PHE A 474 23.02 -21.44 13.79
C PHE A 474 21.85 -20.46 13.55
N LYS A 475 20.99 -20.76 12.56
CA LYS A 475 19.83 -19.96 12.21
C LYS A 475 18.52 -20.42 12.89
N THR A 476 18.57 -21.47 13.69
CA THR A 476 17.41 -21.94 14.45
C THR A 476 17.05 -20.93 15.55
N PRO A 477 15.77 -20.53 15.70
CA PRO A 477 15.34 -19.62 16.74
C PRO A 477 15.63 -20.17 18.14
N LYS A 478 16.29 -19.34 18.99
CA LYS A 478 16.53 -19.67 20.38
C LYS A 478 15.26 -19.49 21.22
N VAL A 479 14.49 -18.45 20.92
CA VAL A 479 13.22 -18.14 21.57
C VAL A 479 12.10 -18.32 20.56
N ILE A 480 11.05 -19.05 20.96
CA ILE A 480 9.82 -19.22 20.16
C ILE A 480 8.65 -18.75 21.03
N LYS A 481 7.76 -17.95 20.47
CA LYS A 481 6.56 -17.44 21.14
C LYS A 481 5.33 -17.70 20.26
N PHE A 482 4.34 -18.39 20.81
CA PHE A 482 3.02 -18.50 20.19
C PHE A 482 2.13 -17.38 20.70
N LEU A 483 1.56 -16.60 19.79
CA LEU A 483 0.72 -15.44 20.06
C LEU A 483 -0.68 -15.65 19.46
N ALA A 484 -1.68 -14.99 20.02
CA ALA A 484 -3.03 -14.99 19.44
C ALA A 484 -3.07 -14.27 18.08
N ASP A 485 -2.35 -13.17 17.94
CA ASP A 485 -2.12 -12.46 16.68
C ASP A 485 -0.75 -11.75 16.71
N LEU A 486 -0.20 -11.46 15.52
CA LEU A 486 1.03 -10.69 15.39
C LEU A 486 0.70 -9.20 15.22
N PRO A 487 1.50 -8.27 15.78
CA PRO A 487 1.29 -6.85 15.59
C PRO A 487 1.41 -6.47 14.12
N LYS A 488 0.36 -5.87 13.57
CA LYS A 488 0.27 -5.47 12.16
C LYS A 488 0.16 -3.96 12.04
N GLY A 489 0.72 -3.45 10.97
CA GLY A 489 0.47 -2.09 10.53
C GLY A 489 -0.85 -1.97 9.76
N PRO A 490 -1.26 -0.77 9.41
CA PRO A 490 -2.52 -0.51 8.70
C PRO A 490 -2.62 -1.16 7.32
N SER A 491 -1.47 -1.45 6.71
CA SER A 491 -1.38 -2.20 5.44
C SER A 491 -1.46 -3.73 5.63
N GLY A 492 -1.72 -4.22 6.85
CA GLY A 492 -1.68 -5.65 7.17
C GLY A 492 -0.26 -6.24 7.29
N LYS A 493 0.79 -5.41 7.15
CA LYS A 493 2.19 -5.83 7.28
C LYS A 493 2.55 -6.01 8.76
N ILE A 494 3.22 -7.12 9.07
CA ILE A 494 3.73 -7.42 10.42
C ILE A 494 4.78 -6.37 10.82
N GLN A 495 4.62 -5.77 11.99
CA GLN A 495 5.52 -4.77 12.56
C GLN A 495 6.59 -5.46 13.42
N ARG A 496 7.66 -5.96 12.78
CA ARG A 496 8.72 -6.74 13.45
C ARG A 496 9.35 -6.03 14.65
N LEU A 497 9.56 -4.72 14.56
CA LEU A 497 10.18 -3.97 15.65
C LEU A 497 9.35 -4.01 16.94
N LYS A 498 8.01 -4.06 16.84
CA LYS A 498 7.14 -4.22 18.00
C LYS A 498 7.25 -5.61 18.65
N LEU A 499 7.68 -6.62 17.89
CA LEU A 499 7.92 -7.95 18.48
C LEU A 499 9.10 -7.94 19.44
N LYS A 500 10.08 -7.04 19.29
CA LYS A 500 11.19 -6.88 20.23
C LYS A 500 10.74 -6.43 21.63
N GLU A 501 9.57 -5.79 21.71
CA GLU A 501 9.02 -5.31 22.99
C GLU A 501 8.44 -6.46 23.82
N ILE A 502 7.99 -7.55 23.17
CA ILE A 502 7.41 -8.75 23.82
C ILE A 502 8.46 -9.50 24.67
N VAL A 503 9.76 -9.26 24.46
CA VAL A 503 10.84 -9.89 25.25
C VAL A 503 10.96 -9.26 26.64
N LYS A 504 10.41 -8.05 26.83
CA LYS A 504 10.55 -7.30 28.08
C LYS A 504 9.47 -7.65 29.10
N GLU A 505 8.50 -8.45 28.72
CA GLU A 505 7.47 -9.05 29.56
C GLU A 505 7.78 -10.53 29.83
#